data_0cc96dac9c8e9cda7e6e125681d5d802
#
_entry.id   0cc96dac9c8e9cda7e6e125681d5d802
#
_cell.length_a   1.000
_cell.length_b   1.000
_cell.length_c   1.000
_cell.angle_alpha   90.00
_cell.angle_beta   90.00
_cell.angle_gamma   90.00
#
_symmetry.space_group_name_H-M   'P 1'
#
loop_
_entity.id
_entity.type
_entity.pdbx_description
1 polymer ?
#
loop_
_entity_poly.entity_id
_entity_poly.type
_entity_poly.pdbx_seq_one_letter_code
_entity_poly.pdbx_strand_id
1 'polypeptide(L)'
;SQMSGGEQQRVATARALAMRPEILFFDEPTSALDPELTLEILKVIRELAEEKMTMVIVTHEMNFAKDVSNRMIFMDKGVIVEETTPELLFTSTNQRTREFLGKYHDMA
;
A
#
# COMPACT_ATOMS: atom_id res chain seq x y z
N SER A 1 -28.72 7.21 -4.83
CA SER A 1 -27.65 8.09 -5.26
C SER A 1 -26.38 7.29 -5.49
N GLN A 2 -25.60 7.70 -6.45
CA GLN A 2 -24.33 7.05 -6.77
C GLN A 2 -23.22 7.69 -5.94
N MET A 3 -22.45 6.86 -5.25
CA MET A 3 -21.30 7.34 -4.52
C MET A 3 -20.09 7.44 -5.45
N SER A 4 -19.21 8.39 -5.18
CA SER A 4 -17.92 8.47 -5.87
C SER A 4 -17.06 7.25 -5.55
N GLY A 5 -16.03 7.01 -6.36
CA GLY A 5 -15.09 5.91 -6.11
C GLY A 5 -14.46 5.98 -4.72
N GLY A 6 -14.10 7.19 -4.25
CA GLY A 6 -13.54 7.38 -2.92
C GLY A 6 -14.53 7.12 -1.80
N GLU A 7 -15.78 7.53 -1.98
CA GLU A 7 -16.83 7.26 -1.00
C GLU A 7 -17.10 5.76 -0.90
N GLN A 8 -17.14 5.05 -2.02
CA GLN A 8 -17.28 3.62 -2.05
C GLN A 8 -16.13 2.92 -1.33
N GLN A 9 -14.91 3.41 -1.50
CA GLN A 9 -13.74 2.87 -0.84
C GLN A 9 -13.84 3.05 0.68
N ARG A 10 -14.25 4.22 1.15
CA ARG A 10 -14.42 4.49 2.57
C ARG A 10 -15.51 3.62 3.19
N VAL A 11 -16.60 3.43 2.50
CA VAL A 11 -17.68 2.56 2.97
C VAL A 11 -17.20 1.11 3.09
N ALA A 12 -16.48 0.63 2.08
CA ALA A 12 -15.92 -0.72 2.10
C ALA A 12 -14.95 -0.89 3.26
N THR A 13 -14.08 0.09 3.51
CA THR A 13 -13.14 0.07 4.63
C THR A 13 -13.88 0.03 5.98
N ALA A 14 -14.91 0.87 6.14
CA ALA A 14 -15.69 0.91 7.36
C ALA A 14 -16.42 -0.43 7.63
N ARG A 15 -16.95 -1.06 6.59
CA ARG A 15 -17.58 -2.37 6.71
C ARG A 15 -16.58 -3.45 7.13
N ALA A 16 -15.38 -3.42 6.54
CA ALA A 16 -14.32 -4.36 6.89
C ALA A 16 -13.95 -4.21 8.36
N LEU A 17 -13.80 -2.98 8.85
CA LEU A 17 -13.46 -2.70 10.24
C LEU A 17 -14.57 -3.15 11.20
N ALA A 18 -15.84 -2.95 10.82
CA ALA A 18 -16.97 -3.35 11.65
C ALA A 18 -17.02 -4.87 11.87
N MET A 19 -16.48 -5.65 10.97
CA MET A 19 -16.39 -7.09 11.09
C MET A 19 -15.25 -7.56 11.98
N ARG A 20 -14.38 -6.65 12.43
CA ARG A 20 -13.19 -6.94 13.25
C ARG A 20 -12.33 -8.07 12.66
N PRO A 21 -11.84 -7.90 11.43
CA PRO A 21 -11.04 -8.95 10.79
C PRO A 21 -9.67 -9.09 11.45
N GLU A 22 -9.08 -10.27 11.31
CA GLU A 22 -7.70 -10.49 11.76
C GLU A 22 -6.71 -9.89 10.77
N ILE A 23 -7.05 -9.88 9.48
CA ILE A 23 -6.20 -9.37 8.41
C ILE A 23 -7.05 -8.53 7.47
N LEU A 24 -6.57 -7.35 7.12
CA LEU A 24 -7.15 -6.50 6.08
C LEU A 24 -6.30 -6.58 4.82
N PHE A 25 -6.96 -6.67 3.68
CA PHE A 25 -6.29 -6.71 2.38
C PHE A 25 -6.72 -5.48 1.56
N PHE A 26 -5.73 -4.73 1.06
CA PHE A 26 -5.97 -3.58 0.18
C PHE A 26 -5.25 -3.82 -1.14
N ASP A 27 -5.99 -3.70 -2.25
CA ASP A 27 -5.43 -3.82 -3.59
C ASP A 27 -5.49 -2.47 -4.27
N GLU A 28 -4.33 -1.82 -4.44
CA GLU A 28 -4.19 -0.49 -5.03
C GLU A 28 -5.21 0.50 -4.44
N PRO A 29 -5.16 0.74 -3.12
CA PRO A 29 -6.23 1.50 -2.44
C PRO A 29 -6.35 2.95 -2.91
N THR A 30 -5.32 3.49 -3.56
CA THR A 30 -5.32 4.87 -4.04
C THR A 30 -5.54 4.98 -5.54
N SER A 31 -5.75 3.85 -6.22
CA SER A 31 -5.94 3.82 -7.67
C SER A 31 -7.26 4.48 -8.06
N ALA A 32 -7.24 5.32 -9.09
CA ALA A 32 -8.42 5.98 -9.67
C ALA A 32 -9.17 6.93 -8.73
N LEU A 33 -8.55 7.37 -7.63
CA LEU A 33 -9.13 8.36 -6.72
C LEU A 33 -8.60 9.75 -7.03
N ASP A 34 -9.40 10.78 -6.73
CA ASP A 34 -8.87 12.14 -6.78
C ASP A 34 -7.90 12.39 -5.62
N PRO A 35 -7.06 13.46 -5.70
CA PRO A 35 -6.01 13.67 -4.70
C PRO A 35 -6.52 13.83 -3.27
N GLU A 36 -7.68 14.48 -3.06
CA GLU A 36 -8.21 14.66 -1.71
C GLU A 36 -8.65 13.34 -1.10
N LEU A 37 -9.35 12.52 -1.87
CA LEU A 37 -9.82 11.22 -1.42
C LEU A 37 -8.66 10.26 -1.21
N THR A 38 -7.63 10.35 -2.05
CA THR A 38 -6.41 9.58 -1.88
C THR A 38 -5.79 9.86 -0.51
N LEU A 39 -5.64 11.15 -0.14
CA LEU A 39 -5.08 11.52 1.14
C LEU A 39 -5.90 10.98 2.32
N GLU A 40 -7.23 11.00 2.21
CA GLU A 40 -8.09 10.45 3.27
C GLU A 40 -7.90 8.94 3.44
N ILE A 41 -7.82 8.20 2.34
CA ILE A 41 -7.61 6.76 2.39
C ILE A 41 -6.24 6.44 2.99
N LEU A 42 -5.19 7.16 2.57
CA LEU A 42 -3.86 6.97 3.12
C LEU A 42 -3.83 7.25 4.63
N LYS A 43 -4.55 8.26 5.06
CA LYS A 43 -4.64 8.60 6.49
C LYS A 43 -5.29 7.46 7.28
N VAL A 44 -6.40 6.90 6.78
CA VAL A 44 -7.06 5.77 7.43
C VAL A 44 -6.13 4.58 7.55
N ILE A 45 -5.40 4.25 6.48
CA ILE A 45 -4.48 3.12 6.50
C ILE A 45 -3.34 3.36 7.50
N ARG A 46 -2.80 4.59 7.56
CA ARG A 46 -1.78 4.93 8.55
C ARG A 46 -2.28 4.77 9.97
N GLU A 47 -3.49 5.22 10.26
CA GLU A 47 -4.10 5.06 11.57
C GLU A 47 -4.25 3.59 11.95
N LEU A 48 -4.68 2.75 11.02
CA LEU A 48 -4.77 1.31 11.24
C LEU A 48 -3.40 0.68 11.49
N ALA A 49 -2.38 1.14 10.78
CA ALA A 49 -1.01 0.67 11.00
C ALA A 49 -0.52 1.03 12.40
N GLU A 50 -0.84 2.23 12.89
CA GLU A 50 -0.50 2.65 14.25
C GLU A 50 -1.19 1.80 15.30
N GLU A 51 -2.40 1.33 15.03
CA GLU A 51 -3.13 0.40 15.88
C GLU A 51 -2.64 -1.04 15.76
N LYS A 52 -1.60 -1.27 14.97
CA LYS A 52 -0.99 -2.58 14.73
C LYS A 52 -1.94 -3.58 14.09
N MET A 53 -2.87 -3.09 13.28
CA MET A 53 -3.71 -3.95 12.48
C MET A 53 -2.86 -4.68 11.44
N THR A 54 -3.04 -5.99 11.32
CA THR A 54 -2.35 -6.77 10.29
C THR A 54 -2.97 -6.46 8.93
N MET A 55 -2.16 -5.96 8.01
CA MET A 55 -2.62 -5.56 6.68
C MET A 55 -1.68 -6.08 5.61
N VAL A 56 -2.26 -6.45 4.47
CA VAL A 56 -1.52 -6.72 3.24
C VAL A 56 -1.96 -5.67 2.23
N ILE A 57 -1.01 -4.91 1.72
CA ILE A 57 -1.29 -3.81 0.80
C ILE A 57 -0.53 -4.04 -0.50
N VAL A 58 -1.26 -4.15 -1.61
CA VAL A 58 -0.68 -4.25 -2.95
C VAL A 58 -0.71 -2.86 -3.55
N THR A 59 0.46 -2.31 -3.86
CA THR A 59 0.55 -0.95 -4.39
C THR A 59 1.87 -0.74 -5.13
N HIS A 60 1.88 0.23 -6.04
CA HIS A 60 3.11 0.74 -6.64
C HIS A 60 3.40 2.18 -6.15
N GLU A 61 2.65 2.68 -5.17
CA GLU A 61 2.92 3.95 -4.51
C GLU A 61 4.03 3.77 -3.49
N MET A 62 5.27 3.94 -3.92
CA MET A 62 6.43 3.54 -3.12
C MET A 62 6.65 4.39 -1.87
N ASN A 63 6.38 5.69 -1.94
CA ASN A 63 6.51 6.54 -0.75
C ASN A 63 5.52 6.13 0.35
N PHE A 64 4.30 5.84 -0.05
CA PHE A 64 3.28 5.35 0.88
C PHE A 64 3.67 3.98 1.45
N ALA A 65 4.07 3.05 0.59
CA ALA A 65 4.47 1.72 1.01
C ALA A 65 5.60 1.77 2.03
N LYS A 66 6.61 2.60 1.78
CA LYS A 66 7.74 2.77 2.69
C LYS A 66 7.31 3.31 4.04
N ASP A 67 6.35 4.25 4.03
CA ASP A 67 5.91 4.97 5.21
C ASP A 67 5.09 4.10 6.16
N VAL A 68 4.24 3.22 5.63
CA VAL A 68 3.28 2.46 6.44
C VAL A 68 3.67 1.01 6.70
N SER A 69 4.58 0.44 5.91
CA SER A 69 4.90 -0.98 6.02
C SER A 69 6.08 -1.23 6.95
N ASN A 70 6.10 -2.41 7.56
CA ASN A 70 7.26 -2.91 8.28
C ASN A 70 7.92 -4.07 7.54
N ARG A 71 7.28 -4.59 6.50
CA ARG A 71 7.85 -5.57 5.57
C ARG A 71 7.39 -5.24 4.17
N MET A 72 8.28 -5.41 3.21
CA MET A 72 7.96 -5.21 1.80
C MET A 72 8.34 -6.46 1.01
N ILE A 73 7.46 -6.81 0.07
CA ILE A 73 7.66 -7.94 -0.82
C ILE A 73 7.60 -7.41 -2.24
N PHE A 74 8.70 -7.54 -2.96
CA PHE A 74 8.71 -7.18 -4.38
C PHE A 74 8.45 -8.42 -5.22
N MET A 75 7.40 -8.35 -6.04
CA MET A 75 7.02 -9.42 -6.95
C MET A 75 7.17 -8.97 -8.39
N ASP A 76 7.62 -9.88 -9.24
CA ASP A 76 7.72 -9.63 -10.66
C ASP A 76 7.49 -10.93 -11.41
N LYS A 77 6.68 -10.87 -12.46
CA LYS A 77 6.36 -12.02 -13.33
C LYS A 77 5.91 -13.26 -12.54
N GLY A 78 5.08 -13.03 -11.52
CA GLY A 78 4.50 -14.10 -10.72
C GLY A 78 5.41 -14.71 -9.68
N VAL A 79 6.60 -14.15 -9.45
CA VAL A 79 7.53 -14.69 -8.45
C VAL A 79 7.93 -13.59 -7.47
N ILE A 80 8.27 -14.01 -6.25
CA ILE A 80 8.82 -13.12 -5.24
C ILE A 80 10.30 -12.91 -5.56
N VAL A 81 10.68 -11.65 -5.81
CA VAL A 81 12.07 -11.28 -6.09
C VAL A 81 12.83 -11.01 -4.80
N GLU A 82 12.24 -10.21 -3.91
CA GLU A 82 12.80 -9.91 -2.60
C GLU A 82 11.70 -9.76 -1.56
N GLU A 83 12.04 -10.14 -0.33
CA GLU A 83 11.20 -9.87 0.83
C GLU A 83 12.11 -9.38 1.95
N THR A 84 11.85 -8.15 2.43
CA THR A 84 12.74 -7.53 3.41
C THR A 84 12.05 -6.33 4.07
N THR A 85 12.80 -5.56 4.86
CA THR A 85 12.29 -4.31 5.43
C THR A 85 12.28 -3.21 4.38
N PRO A 86 11.49 -2.14 4.57
CA PRO A 86 11.49 -1.02 3.63
C PRO A 86 12.88 -0.43 3.41
N GLU A 87 13.64 -0.23 4.47
CA GLU A 87 14.98 0.37 4.36
C GLU A 87 15.89 -0.48 3.48
N LEU A 88 15.87 -1.79 3.66
CA LEU A 88 16.71 -2.69 2.89
C LEU A 88 16.24 -2.84 1.45
N LEU A 89 14.92 -2.76 1.20
CA LEU A 89 14.42 -2.83 -0.17
C LEU A 89 14.87 -1.61 -0.98
N PHE A 90 14.78 -0.42 -0.40
CA PHE A 90 15.13 0.82 -1.10
C PHE A 90 16.63 0.97 -1.31
N THR A 91 17.45 0.18 -0.63
CA THR A 91 18.90 0.13 -0.84
C THR A 91 19.35 -1.17 -1.49
N SER A 92 18.41 -1.93 -2.05
CA SER A 92 18.69 -3.24 -2.65
C SER A 92 19.72 -3.14 -3.80
N THR A 93 20.55 -4.16 -3.92
CA THR A 93 21.47 -4.33 -5.04
C THR A 93 20.88 -5.25 -6.12
N ASN A 94 19.71 -5.82 -5.91
CA ASN A 94 19.06 -6.65 -6.91
C ASN A 94 18.63 -5.79 -8.09
N GLN A 95 19.06 -6.20 -9.31
CA GLN A 95 18.83 -5.40 -10.50
C GLN A 95 17.33 -5.22 -10.81
N ARG A 96 16.52 -6.24 -10.66
CA ARG A 96 15.08 -6.15 -10.92
C ARG A 96 14.40 -5.18 -9.96
N THR A 97 14.78 -5.22 -8.68
CA THR A 97 14.28 -4.30 -7.68
C THR A 97 14.66 -2.86 -8.00
N ARG A 98 15.92 -2.64 -8.39
CA ARG A 98 16.40 -1.31 -8.74
C ARG A 98 15.70 -0.75 -9.97
N GLU A 99 15.46 -1.57 -10.97
CA GLU A 99 14.71 -1.15 -12.17
C GLU A 99 13.28 -0.76 -11.82
N PHE A 100 12.61 -1.55 -10.98
CA PHE A 100 11.26 -1.24 -10.52
C PHE A 100 11.23 0.08 -9.75
N LEU A 101 12.13 0.26 -8.79
CA LEU A 101 12.17 1.48 -7.98
C LEU A 101 12.53 2.69 -8.83
N GLY A 102 13.37 2.54 -9.83
CA GLY A 102 13.67 3.63 -10.76
C GLY A 102 12.46 4.08 -11.58
N LYS A 103 11.47 3.20 -11.76
CA LYS A 103 10.25 3.47 -12.50
C LYS A 103 9.17 4.11 -11.63
N TYR A 104 9.04 3.65 -10.38
CA TYR A 104 7.93 4.01 -9.50
C TYR A 104 8.34 4.84 -8.30
N HIS A 105 9.62 5.12 -8.15
CA HIS A 105 10.15 5.92 -7.06
C HIS A 105 11.39 6.65 -7.54
N ASP A 106 11.53 7.92 -7.14
CA ASP A 106 12.73 8.69 -7.46
C ASP A 106 13.87 8.23 -6.55
N MET A 107 14.89 7.64 -7.16
CA MET A 107 16.07 7.12 -6.47
C MET A 107 17.25 8.09 -6.46
N ALA A 108 17.03 9.29 -6.91
CA ALA A 108 18.07 10.30 -7.00
C ALA A 108 18.65 10.68 -5.63
#